data_98506b4d203e1d23876b7c44d0e72ba0
#
_entry.id   98506b4d203e1d23876b7c44d0e72ba0
#
_cell.length_a   1.000
_cell.length_b   1.000
_cell.length_c   1.000
_cell.angle_alpha   90.00
_cell.angle_beta   90.00
_cell.angle_gamma   90.00
#
_symmetry.space_group_name_H-M   'P 1'
#
loop_
_entity.id
_entity.type
_entity.pdbx_description
1 polymer ?
#
loop_
_entity_poly.entity_id
_entity_poly.type
_entity_poly.pdbx_seq_one_letter_code
_entity_poly.pdbx_strand_id
1 'polypeptide(L)'
;MSGDNSVSHALEYYVADAALAWLAEQKGEKDYAKELRKRAAGYKNYFSKESGTLRPKLADGKFLTPFNPRQGENFEEVPGFHEGSAWNYTFFVPHDVDGLAKLMGGKKKFVDKLQMVFDSTLYDPANEPDIAYPYLFSRFKGEEWRTQKLVNTLLNKYFTDKPNGIPGNDDTGTMSAWALFSMMGFYPDAPGEPFYTITSPVFDEVEIDLGNGKTLEISAERTAPDAIYINSMTLGGKPLKNYRISHDDLVNGGKLAFKLTDVLEK
;
A
#
# COMPACT_ATOMS: atom_id res chain seq x y z
N MET A 1 -18.10 -22.53 10.81
CA MET A 1 -18.03 -21.99 9.45
C MET A 1 -16.94 -22.76 8.76
N SER A 2 -17.26 -23.42 7.68
CA SER A 2 -16.27 -23.89 6.73
C SER A 2 -15.38 -22.72 6.41
N GLY A 3 -14.09 -22.93 6.33
CA GLY A 3 -13.08 -21.88 6.31
C GLY A 3 -13.01 -21.00 5.07
N ASP A 4 -14.14 -20.78 4.44
CA ASP A 4 -14.28 -20.14 3.17
C ASP A 4 -13.97 -18.65 3.32
N ASN A 5 -12.74 -18.25 2.99
CA ASN A 5 -12.29 -16.86 2.87
C ASN A 5 -12.42 -16.00 4.15
N SER A 6 -12.42 -16.62 5.32
CA SER A 6 -12.72 -15.95 6.60
C SER A 6 -11.72 -14.84 6.96
N VAL A 7 -10.45 -14.95 6.57
CA VAL A 7 -9.41 -13.94 6.81
C VAL A 7 -9.55 -12.83 5.78
N SER A 8 -9.59 -13.15 4.47
CA SER A 8 -9.70 -12.15 3.42
C SER A 8 -10.97 -11.30 3.57
N HIS A 9 -12.15 -11.93 3.74
CA HIS A 9 -13.40 -11.20 3.97
C HIS A 9 -13.34 -10.31 5.23
N ALA A 10 -12.76 -10.83 6.33
CA ALA A 10 -12.64 -10.02 7.55
C ALA A 10 -11.74 -8.80 7.33
N LEU A 11 -10.64 -8.94 6.58
CA LEU A 11 -9.74 -7.83 6.28
C LEU A 11 -10.41 -6.76 5.43
N GLU A 12 -11.16 -7.14 4.40
CA GLU A 12 -11.96 -6.21 3.60
C GLU A 12 -12.93 -5.39 4.47
N TYR A 13 -13.65 -6.07 5.36
CA TYR A 13 -14.53 -5.36 6.30
C TYR A 13 -13.75 -4.44 7.25
N TYR A 14 -12.56 -4.81 7.71
CA TYR A 14 -11.76 -3.98 8.60
C TYR A 14 -11.22 -2.73 7.90
N VAL A 15 -10.84 -2.84 6.64
CA VAL A 15 -10.47 -1.68 5.81
C VAL A 15 -11.67 -0.76 5.61
N ALA A 16 -12.84 -1.33 5.27
CA ALA A 16 -14.08 -0.57 5.13
C ALA A 16 -14.52 0.10 6.45
N ASP A 17 -14.43 -0.61 7.58
CA ASP A 17 -14.72 -0.06 8.91
C ASP A 17 -13.78 1.11 9.26
N ALA A 18 -12.49 1.02 8.91
CA ALA A 18 -11.54 2.09 9.14
C ALA A 18 -11.85 3.33 8.30
N ALA A 19 -12.18 3.15 7.02
CA ALA A 19 -12.59 4.22 6.13
C ALA A 19 -13.89 4.89 6.62
N LEU A 20 -14.87 4.10 7.02
CA LEU A 20 -16.14 4.60 7.56
C LEU A 20 -15.94 5.31 8.91
N ALA A 21 -15.01 4.84 9.75
CA ALA A 21 -14.67 5.50 11.00
C ALA A 21 -14.13 6.92 10.75
N TRP A 22 -13.28 7.08 9.74
CA TRP A 22 -12.77 8.38 9.37
C TRP A 22 -13.90 9.32 8.91
N LEU A 23 -14.80 8.83 8.04
CA LEU A 23 -15.99 9.59 7.60
C LEU A 23 -16.89 9.99 8.78
N ALA A 24 -17.14 9.06 9.71
CA ALA A 24 -17.94 9.31 10.90
C ALA A 24 -17.32 10.41 11.79
N GLU A 25 -16.00 10.42 11.94
CA GLU A 25 -15.28 11.50 12.65
C GLU A 25 -15.49 12.86 11.99
N GLN A 26 -15.41 12.95 10.65
CA GLN A 26 -15.65 14.19 9.90
C GLN A 26 -17.10 14.68 10.04
N LYS A 27 -18.05 13.77 10.28
CA LYS A 27 -19.47 14.08 10.52
C LYS A 27 -19.78 14.35 12.00
N GLY A 28 -18.80 14.24 12.89
CA GLY A 28 -18.99 14.44 14.34
C GLY A 28 -19.55 13.23 15.10
N GLU A 29 -19.72 12.07 14.43
CA GLU A 29 -20.25 10.83 14.99
C GLU A 29 -19.17 10.04 15.75
N LYS A 30 -18.64 10.65 16.81
CA LYS A 30 -17.44 10.16 17.52
C LYS A 30 -17.59 8.77 18.14
N ASP A 31 -18.75 8.47 18.72
CA ASP A 31 -18.99 7.17 19.37
C ASP A 31 -19.06 6.06 18.32
N TYR A 32 -19.71 6.31 17.19
CA TYR A 32 -19.76 5.38 16.07
C TYR A 32 -18.38 5.16 15.45
N ALA A 33 -17.62 6.23 15.24
CA ALA A 33 -16.22 6.14 14.77
C ALA A 33 -15.36 5.28 15.70
N LYS A 34 -15.50 5.43 17.01
CA LYS A 34 -14.78 4.62 18.00
C LYS A 34 -15.13 3.13 17.91
N GLU A 35 -16.41 2.81 17.73
CA GLU A 35 -16.85 1.41 17.53
C GLU A 35 -16.24 0.82 16.25
N LEU A 36 -16.31 1.55 15.14
CA LEU A 36 -15.74 1.13 13.86
C LEU A 36 -14.23 0.91 13.95
N ARG A 37 -13.49 1.80 14.60
CA ARG A 37 -12.03 1.61 14.82
C ARG A 37 -11.73 0.38 15.67
N LYS A 38 -12.58 0.08 16.66
CA LYS A 38 -12.45 -1.15 17.46
C LYS A 38 -12.65 -2.39 16.60
N ARG A 39 -13.63 -2.37 15.69
CA ARG A 39 -13.86 -3.46 14.73
C ARG A 39 -12.69 -3.59 13.74
N ALA A 40 -12.24 -2.49 13.16
CA ALA A 40 -11.12 -2.43 12.24
C ALA A 40 -9.81 -3.04 12.83
N ALA A 41 -9.64 -2.96 14.15
CA ALA A 41 -8.52 -3.60 14.86
C ALA A 41 -8.65 -5.13 14.99
N GLY A 42 -9.72 -5.73 14.46
CA GLY A 42 -10.02 -7.16 14.55
C GLY A 42 -9.02 -8.07 13.85
N TYR A 43 -8.27 -7.57 12.86
CA TYR A 43 -7.19 -8.30 12.19
C TYR A 43 -6.17 -8.89 13.19
N LYS A 44 -5.99 -8.26 14.36
CA LYS A 44 -5.10 -8.71 15.44
C LYS A 44 -5.43 -10.10 15.94
N ASN A 45 -6.70 -10.50 15.85
CA ASN A 45 -7.14 -11.84 16.25
C ASN A 45 -6.66 -12.94 15.33
N TYR A 46 -6.35 -12.62 14.08
CA TYR A 46 -5.85 -13.58 13.08
C TYR A 46 -4.33 -13.70 13.08
N PHE A 47 -3.61 -12.78 13.71
CA PHE A 47 -2.15 -12.82 13.68
C PHE A 47 -1.60 -13.98 14.50
N SER A 48 -0.91 -14.89 13.82
CA SER A 48 -0.20 -16.04 14.41
C SER A 48 1.28 -15.72 14.61
N LYS A 49 1.73 -15.70 15.86
CA LYS A 49 3.17 -15.50 16.15
C LYS A 49 4.04 -16.67 15.66
N GLU A 50 3.47 -17.86 15.56
CA GLU A 50 4.13 -19.08 15.10
C GLU A 50 4.51 -18.97 13.61
N SER A 51 3.53 -18.65 12.74
CA SER A 51 3.78 -18.47 11.29
C SER A 51 4.32 -17.08 10.96
N GLY A 52 4.03 -16.09 11.81
CA GLY A 52 4.33 -14.68 11.56
C GLY A 52 3.46 -14.05 10.47
N THR A 53 2.30 -14.67 10.21
CA THR A 53 1.31 -14.26 9.22
C THR A 53 -0.09 -14.20 9.84
N LEU A 54 -1.05 -13.68 9.12
CA LEU A 54 -2.46 -13.88 9.42
C LEU A 54 -2.82 -15.34 9.11
N ARG A 55 -3.62 -15.97 9.97
CA ARG A 55 -3.97 -17.38 9.93
C ARG A 55 -5.43 -17.57 10.25
N PRO A 56 -6.16 -18.42 9.53
CA PRO A 56 -7.57 -18.68 9.80
C PRO A 56 -7.79 -19.27 11.18
N LYS A 57 -8.97 -18.95 11.77
CA LYS A 57 -9.42 -19.53 13.03
C LYS A 57 -10.68 -20.36 12.85
N LEU A 58 -10.76 -21.42 13.64
CA LEU A 58 -11.95 -22.24 13.79
C LEU A 58 -12.97 -21.58 14.72
N ALA A 59 -14.20 -22.12 14.76
CA ALA A 59 -15.27 -21.59 15.61
C ALA A 59 -14.96 -21.65 17.11
N ASP A 60 -14.08 -22.54 17.54
CA ASP A 60 -13.58 -22.65 18.92
C ASP A 60 -12.48 -21.62 19.26
N GLY A 61 -12.11 -20.77 18.29
CA GLY A 61 -11.09 -19.74 18.45
C GLY A 61 -9.65 -20.20 18.24
N LYS A 62 -9.42 -21.49 17.99
CA LYS A 62 -8.08 -22.02 17.70
C LYS A 62 -7.70 -21.73 16.25
N PHE A 63 -6.41 -21.60 16.00
CA PHE A 63 -5.91 -21.51 14.62
C PHE A 63 -6.11 -22.81 13.86
N LEU A 64 -6.47 -22.69 12.59
CA LEU A 64 -6.56 -23.83 11.68
C LEU A 64 -5.22 -24.57 11.60
N THR A 65 -5.25 -25.89 11.74
CA THR A 65 -4.08 -26.76 11.68
C THR A 65 -4.42 -28.02 10.90
N PRO A 66 -3.58 -28.51 9.97
CA PRO A 66 -2.28 -27.94 9.56
C PRO A 66 -2.46 -26.63 8.80
N PHE A 67 -1.40 -25.80 8.73
CA PHE A 67 -1.40 -24.54 8.02
C PHE A 67 -0.07 -24.30 7.31
N ASN A 68 -0.13 -24.07 6.01
CA ASN A 68 0.99 -23.63 5.20
C ASN A 68 0.72 -22.20 4.69
N PRO A 69 1.48 -21.18 5.10
CA PRO A 69 1.24 -19.78 4.71
C PRO A 69 1.45 -19.50 3.22
N ARG A 70 2.05 -20.42 2.46
CA ARG A 70 2.24 -20.34 1.01
C ARG A 70 1.12 -21.03 0.22
N GLN A 71 0.26 -21.80 0.87
CA GLN A 71 -0.86 -22.43 0.19
C GLN A 71 -1.83 -21.36 -0.32
N GLY A 72 -2.31 -21.48 -1.56
CA GLY A 72 -3.12 -20.51 -2.24
C GLY A 72 -2.34 -19.62 -3.23
N GLU A 73 -1.03 -19.81 -3.35
CA GLU A 73 -0.29 -19.29 -4.48
C GLU A 73 -0.89 -19.82 -5.79
N ASN A 74 -0.91 -18.99 -6.85
CA ASN A 74 -1.56 -19.31 -8.14
C ASN A 74 -3.08 -19.50 -8.08
N PHE A 75 -3.76 -18.78 -7.19
CA PHE A 75 -5.23 -18.74 -7.07
C PHE A 75 -5.87 -20.10 -6.73
N GLU A 76 -5.14 -21.00 -6.08
CA GLU A 76 -5.73 -22.20 -5.52
C GLU A 76 -6.71 -21.85 -4.40
N GLU A 77 -7.87 -22.54 -4.38
CA GLU A 77 -8.81 -22.39 -3.26
C GLU A 77 -8.22 -22.95 -1.96
N VAL A 78 -8.13 -22.10 -0.94
CA VAL A 78 -7.61 -22.50 0.37
C VAL A 78 -8.46 -21.94 1.49
N PRO A 79 -8.54 -22.63 2.63
CA PRO A 79 -9.29 -22.13 3.77
C PRO A 79 -8.77 -20.79 4.27
N GLY A 80 -9.64 -19.80 4.33
CA GLY A 80 -9.38 -18.50 4.92
C GLY A 80 -8.99 -17.41 3.95
N PHE A 81 -8.59 -17.73 2.73
CA PHE A 81 -8.13 -16.74 1.76
C PHE A 81 -8.83 -16.91 0.41
N HIS A 82 -9.16 -15.80 -0.20
CA HIS A 82 -9.74 -15.73 -1.54
C HIS A 82 -8.64 -15.31 -2.52
N GLU A 83 -8.44 -16.09 -3.56
CA GLU A 83 -7.49 -15.78 -4.63
C GLU A 83 -6.08 -15.39 -4.14
N GLY A 84 -5.57 -16.12 -3.15
CA GLY A 84 -4.24 -15.84 -2.63
C GLY A 84 -3.86 -16.64 -1.41
N SER A 85 -2.65 -16.43 -0.96
CA SER A 85 -2.04 -17.05 0.22
C SER A 85 -2.09 -16.14 1.45
N ALA A 86 -1.63 -16.63 2.58
CA ALA A 86 -1.46 -15.80 3.77
C ALA A 86 -0.48 -14.64 3.54
N TRP A 87 0.46 -14.75 2.62
CA TRP A 87 1.41 -13.68 2.32
C TRP A 87 0.77 -12.54 1.54
N ASN A 88 -0.17 -12.84 0.64
CA ASN A 88 -0.94 -11.83 -0.10
C ASN A 88 -1.87 -11.02 0.81
N TYR A 89 -2.25 -11.57 1.98
CA TYR A 89 -3.17 -10.90 2.90
C TYR A 89 -2.52 -10.39 4.20
N THR A 90 -1.32 -10.86 4.55
CA THR A 90 -0.72 -10.50 5.86
C THR A 90 -0.44 -9.00 6.00
N PHE A 91 -0.07 -8.33 4.92
CA PHE A 91 0.19 -6.88 4.93
C PHE A 91 -1.01 -6.06 4.45
N PHE A 92 -2.13 -6.69 4.11
CA PHE A 92 -3.37 -6.00 3.75
C PHE A 92 -4.08 -5.42 4.99
N VAL A 93 -3.34 -4.56 5.70
CA VAL A 93 -3.80 -3.79 6.87
C VAL A 93 -3.33 -2.33 6.69
N PRO A 94 -3.73 -1.66 5.58
CA PRO A 94 -3.22 -0.32 5.27
C PRO A 94 -3.62 0.73 6.32
N HIS A 95 -4.71 0.49 7.02
CA HIS A 95 -5.27 1.36 8.06
C HIS A 95 -4.55 1.28 9.42
N ASP A 96 -3.73 0.26 9.69
CA ASP A 96 -2.99 0.12 10.98
C ASP A 96 -1.62 -0.56 10.77
N VAL A 97 -0.81 -0.03 9.84
CA VAL A 97 0.54 -0.55 9.53
C VAL A 97 1.43 -0.61 10.78
N ASP A 98 1.37 0.43 11.63
CA ASP A 98 2.12 0.47 12.89
C ASP A 98 1.67 -0.60 13.88
N GLY A 99 0.37 -0.88 13.95
CA GLY A 99 -0.20 -1.95 14.78
C GLY A 99 0.27 -3.32 14.31
N LEU A 100 0.25 -3.56 12.99
CA LEU A 100 0.76 -4.80 12.40
C LEU A 100 2.27 -4.95 12.64
N ALA A 101 3.05 -3.88 12.48
CA ALA A 101 4.48 -3.90 12.75
C ALA A 101 4.77 -4.25 14.23
N LYS A 102 3.98 -3.72 15.17
CA LYS A 102 4.08 -4.10 16.60
C LYS A 102 3.80 -5.57 16.82
N LEU A 103 2.77 -6.14 16.18
CA LEU A 103 2.47 -7.59 16.26
C LEU A 103 3.63 -8.45 15.74
N MET A 104 4.27 -8.02 14.66
CA MET A 104 5.43 -8.69 14.06
C MET A 104 6.71 -8.56 14.91
N GLY A 105 6.70 -7.71 15.95
CA GLY A 105 7.84 -7.49 16.83
C GLY A 105 8.70 -6.28 16.48
N GLY A 106 8.10 -5.28 15.82
CA GLY A 106 8.67 -3.97 15.56
C GLY A 106 9.06 -3.72 14.09
N LYS A 107 9.42 -2.46 13.81
CA LYS A 107 9.77 -1.95 12.47
C LYS A 107 10.69 -2.88 11.69
N LYS A 108 11.84 -3.26 12.28
CA LYS A 108 12.84 -4.07 11.58
C LYS A 108 12.24 -5.39 11.09
N LYS A 109 11.51 -6.10 11.94
CA LYS A 109 10.89 -7.38 11.57
C LYS A 109 9.81 -7.24 10.53
N PHE A 110 9.04 -6.15 10.58
CA PHE A 110 8.07 -5.82 9.55
C PHE A 110 8.73 -5.59 8.20
N VAL A 111 9.74 -4.70 8.15
CA VAL A 111 10.49 -4.38 6.93
C VAL A 111 11.19 -5.61 6.36
N ASP A 112 11.85 -6.41 7.20
CA ASP A 112 12.53 -7.64 6.76
C ASP A 112 11.54 -8.65 6.14
N LYS A 113 10.35 -8.82 6.76
CA LYS A 113 9.33 -9.73 6.26
C LYS A 113 8.68 -9.20 4.97
N LEU A 114 8.39 -7.91 4.91
CA LEU A 114 7.84 -7.30 3.70
C LEU A 114 8.85 -7.40 2.54
N GLN A 115 10.13 -7.16 2.81
CA GLN A 115 11.18 -7.34 1.79
C GLN A 115 11.25 -8.80 1.32
N MET A 116 11.16 -9.76 2.24
CA MET A 116 11.15 -11.19 1.92
C MET A 116 10.01 -11.56 0.96
N VAL A 117 8.83 -10.94 1.07
CA VAL A 117 7.71 -11.18 0.15
C VAL A 117 8.11 -10.85 -1.30
N PHE A 118 8.81 -9.74 -1.50
CA PHE A 118 9.31 -9.36 -2.83
C PHE A 118 10.47 -10.24 -3.32
N ASP A 119 11.40 -10.55 -2.42
CA ASP A 119 12.60 -11.33 -2.75
C ASP A 119 12.28 -12.82 -3.03
N SER A 120 11.16 -13.33 -2.49
CA SER A 120 10.74 -14.72 -2.60
C SER A 120 9.61 -14.97 -3.60
N THR A 121 9.31 -14.01 -4.46
CA THR A 121 8.24 -14.11 -5.46
C THR A 121 6.84 -14.39 -4.89
N LEU A 122 6.60 -13.96 -3.64
CA LEU A 122 5.30 -14.07 -2.97
C LEU A 122 4.39 -12.87 -3.22
N TYR A 123 4.94 -11.79 -3.76
CA TYR A 123 4.22 -10.60 -4.19
C TYR A 123 3.59 -10.86 -5.56
N ASP A 124 2.30 -10.62 -5.66
CA ASP A 124 1.58 -10.67 -6.92
C ASP A 124 1.15 -9.25 -7.34
N PRO A 125 1.75 -8.68 -8.40
CA PRO A 125 1.39 -7.34 -8.86
C PRO A 125 -0.02 -7.25 -9.44
N ALA A 126 -0.66 -8.39 -9.74
CA ALA A 126 -1.99 -8.48 -10.31
C ALA A 126 -3.09 -8.71 -9.26
N ASN A 127 -2.72 -8.84 -7.97
CA ASN A 127 -3.67 -9.12 -6.90
C ASN A 127 -3.89 -7.87 -6.02
N GLU A 128 -5.14 -7.43 -5.89
CA GLU A 128 -5.51 -6.19 -5.20
C GLU A 128 -5.00 -6.09 -3.76
N PRO A 129 -4.99 -7.14 -2.94
CA PRO A 129 -4.42 -7.06 -1.59
C PRO A 129 -2.96 -6.64 -1.58
N ASP A 130 -2.20 -6.96 -2.63
CA ASP A 130 -0.76 -6.74 -2.71
C ASP A 130 -0.38 -5.36 -3.26
N ILE A 131 -1.26 -4.70 -4.00
CA ILE A 131 -0.91 -3.50 -4.78
C ILE A 131 -0.39 -2.34 -3.92
N ALA A 132 -0.78 -2.26 -2.65
CA ALA A 132 -0.28 -1.26 -1.70
C ALA A 132 1.08 -1.63 -1.08
N TYR A 133 1.51 -2.89 -1.16
CA TYR A 133 2.73 -3.39 -0.47
C TYR A 133 3.99 -2.60 -0.79
N PRO A 134 4.29 -2.22 -2.03
CA PRO A 134 5.49 -1.44 -2.35
C PRO A 134 5.57 -0.10 -1.60
N TYR A 135 4.43 0.46 -1.21
CA TYR A 135 4.32 1.76 -0.54
C TYR A 135 4.49 1.68 0.98
N LEU A 136 4.32 0.50 1.58
CA LEU A 136 4.35 0.32 3.03
C LEU A 136 5.72 0.61 3.65
N PHE A 137 6.80 0.51 2.89
CA PHE A 137 8.14 0.88 3.37
C PHE A 137 8.24 2.37 3.73
N SER A 138 7.56 3.23 2.98
CA SER A 138 7.55 4.69 3.22
C SER A 138 6.87 5.09 4.53
N ARG A 139 6.20 4.17 5.21
CA ARG A 139 5.68 4.37 6.58
C ARG A 139 6.80 4.40 7.63
N PHE A 140 8.02 4.00 7.28
CA PHE A 140 9.14 3.85 8.20
C PHE A 140 10.33 4.70 7.75
N LYS A 141 10.65 5.71 8.54
CA LYS A 141 11.77 6.61 8.27
C LYS A 141 13.07 5.83 8.00
N GLY A 142 13.70 6.16 6.85
CA GLY A 142 14.95 5.54 6.37
C GLY A 142 14.74 4.29 5.51
N GLU A 143 13.48 3.89 5.25
CA GLU A 143 13.14 2.76 4.37
C GLU A 143 12.44 3.22 3.08
N GLU A 144 12.20 4.51 2.93
CA GLU A 144 11.43 5.11 1.82
C GLU A 144 12.06 4.82 0.44
N TRP A 145 13.37 4.70 0.40
CA TRP A 145 14.11 4.33 -0.80
C TRP A 145 13.69 2.96 -1.38
N ARG A 146 13.20 2.05 -0.51
CA ARG A 146 12.70 0.73 -0.96
C ARG A 146 11.44 0.89 -1.77
N THR A 147 10.50 1.74 -1.34
CA THR A 147 9.32 2.11 -2.12
C THR A 147 9.71 2.64 -3.48
N GLN A 148 10.62 3.62 -3.55
CA GLN A 148 11.07 4.23 -4.80
C GLN A 148 11.67 3.20 -5.76
N LYS A 149 12.55 2.36 -5.24
CA LYS A 149 13.19 1.29 -6.02
C LYS A 149 12.19 0.24 -6.50
N LEU A 150 11.29 -0.23 -5.61
CA LEU A 150 10.32 -1.27 -5.96
C LEU A 150 9.29 -0.76 -6.95
N VAL A 151 8.69 0.40 -6.73
CA VAL A 151 7.71 0.98 -7.66
C VAL A 151 8.32 1.15 -9.05
N ASN A 152 9.52 1.71 -9.13
CA ASN A 152 10.23 1.84 -10.42
C ASN A 152 10.49 0.47 -11.07
N THR A 153 10.94 -0.52 -10.29
CA THR A 153 11.18 -1.88 -10.80
C THR A 153 9.90 -2.53 -11.31
N LEU A 154 8.77 -2.40 -10.58
CA LEU A 154 7.49 -2.99 -10.93
C LEU A 154 6.91 -2.33 -12.20
N LEU A 155 6.97 -0.99 -12.30
CA LEU A 155 6.54 -0.26 -13.49
C LEU A 155 7.31 -0.77 -14.73
N ASN A 156 8.63 -0.81 -14.67
CA ASN A 156 9.44 -1.24 -15.79
C ASN A 156 9.28 -2.72 -16.17
N LYS A 157 8.95 -3.56 -15.20
CA LYS A 157 8.83 -5.01 -15.41
C LYS A 157 7.47 -5.43 -15.93
N TYR A 158 6.40 -4.81 -15.42
CA TYR A 158 5.05 -5.32 -15.62
C TYR A 158 4.16 -4.43 -16.46
N PHE A 159 4.52 -3.15 -16.63
CA PHE A 159 3.72 -2.21 -17.41
C PHE A 159 4.44 -1.82 -18.68
N THR A 160 3.86 -2.18 -19.81
CA THR A 160 4.46 -1.96 -21.14
C THR A 160 3.45 -1.35 -22.10
N ASP A 161 3.91 -0.88 -23.26
CA ASP A 161 3.10 -0.33 -24.37
C ASP A 161 2.46 -1.39 -25.27
N LYS A 162 2.46 -2.67 -24.84
CA LYS A 162 1.91 -3.79 -25.60
C LYS A 162 0.46 -4.05 -25.24
N PRO A 163 -0.32 -4.76 -26.08
CA PRO A 163 -1.72 -5.12 -25.77
C PRO A 163 -1.90 -5.91 -24.46
N ASN A 164 -0.88 -6.64 -24.02
CA ASN A 164 -0.83 -7.37 -22.75
C ASN A 164 0.09 -6.67 -21.75
N GLY A 165 0.11 -5.35 -21.74
CA GLY A 165 1.09 -4.52 -21.03
C GLY A 165 0.75 -4.22 -19.57
N ILE A 166 -0.20 -4.93 -18.96
CA ILE A 166 -0.51 -4.86 -17.53
C ILE A 166 -0.41 -6.25 -16.90
N PRO A 167 -0.09 -6.37 -15.61
CA PRO A 167 -0.12 -7.65 -14.92
C PRO A 167 -1.58 -8.07 -14.67
N GLY A 168 -2.01 -9.24 -15.18
CA GLY A 168 -3.37 -9.74 -14.98
C GLY A 168 -4.48 -8.91 -15.61
N ASN A 169 -5.61 -8.85 -14.94
CA ASN A 169 -6.77 -8.05 -15.34
C ASN A 169 -6.65 -6.60 -14.85
N ASP A 170 -7.30 -5.67 -15.54
CA ASP A 170 -7.30 -4.26 -15.13
C ASP A 170 -8.26 -3.98 -13.95
N ASP A 171 -9.23 -4.85 -13.74
CA ASP A 171 -10.21 -4.85 -12.65
C ASP A 171 -10.77 -3.46 -12.33
N THR A 172 -11.68 -3.03 -13.19
CA THR A 172 -12.34 -1.71 -13.10
C THR A 172 -11.35 -0.52 -13.20
N GLY A 173 -10.20 -0.73 -13.84
CA GLY A 173 -9.16 0.29 -13.99
C GLY A 173 -8.15 0.34 -12.85
N THR A 174 -8.16 -0.64 -11.94
CA THR A 174 -7.29 -0.66 -10.74
C THR A 174 -5.81 -0.71 -11.11
N MET A 175 -5.41 -1.59 -12.04
CA MET A 175 -4.01 -1.72 -12.47
C MET A 175 -3.55 -0.50 -13.27
N SER A 176 -4.38 0.00 -14.19
CA SER A 176 -4.10 1.24 -14.94
C SER A 176 -3.96 2.44 -14.01
N ALA A 177 -4.83 2.56 -13.01
CA ALA A 177 -4.77 3.62 -12.01
C ALA A 177 -3.50 3.50 -11.15
N TRP A 178 -3.14 2.27 -10.72
CA TRP A 178 -1.90 2.03 -9.98
C TRP A 178 -0.67 2.50 -10.77
N ALA A 179 -0.60 2.14 -12.05
CA ALA A 179 0.49 2.56 -12.92
C ALA A 179 0.54 4.09 -13.06
N LEU A 180 -0.60 4.72 -13.37
CA LEU A 180 -0.65 6.16 -13.59
C LEU A 180 -0.28 6.95 -12.34
N PHE A 181 -0.84 6.63 -11.18
CA PHE A 181 -0.49 7.25 -9.90
C PHE A 181 0.99 7.05 -9.58
N SER A 182 1.50 5.83 -9.75
CA SER A 182 2.91 5.49 -9.52
C SER A 182 3.85 6.30 -10.43
N MET A 183 3.49 6.46 -11.71
CA MET A 183 4.24 7.27 -12.68
C MET A 183 4.22 8.76 -12.33
N MET A 184 3.14 9.26 -11.73
CA MET A 184 3.03 10.64 -11.25
C MET A 184 3.80 10.88 -9.94
N GLY A 185 4.19 9.82 -9.22
CA GLY A 185 5.02 9.90 -8.03
C GLY A 185 4.27 9.89 -6.70
N PHE A 186 3.03 9.44 -6.65
CA PHE A 186 2.27 9.24 -5.41
C PHE A 186 1.18 8.18 -5.59
N TYR A 187 0.69 7.60 -4.48
CA TYR A 187 -0.35 6.57 -4.52
C TYR A 187 -1.23 6.61 -3.25
N PRO A 188 -2.57 6.42 -3.36
CA PRO A 188 -3.47 6.31 -2.22
C PRO A 188 -3.42 4.89 -1.62
N ASP A 189 -2.37 4.58 -0.87
CA ASP A 189 -2.06 3.25 -0.34
C ASP A 189 -3.00 2.75 0.78
N ALA A 190 -3.86 3.63 1.31
CA ALA A 190 -4.85 3.30 2.34
C ALA A 190 -6.21 3.89 1.97
N PRO A 191 -7.07 3.12 1.28
CA PRO A 191 -8.41 3.59 0.89
C PRO A 191 -9.20 4.13 2.07
N GLY A 192 -9.82 5.31 1.89
CA GLY A 192 -10.58 6.01 2.95
C GLY A 192 -9.73 6.89 3.86
N GLU A 193 -8.40 6.84 3.80
CA GLU A 193 -7.54 7.87 4.39
C GLU A 193 -7.28 9.00 3.37
N PRO A 194 -7.36 10.29 3.77
CA PRO A 194 -7.16 11.41 2.86
C PRO A 194 -5.68 11.73 2.67
N PHE A 195 -4.87 10.73 2.38
CA PHE A 195 -3.44 10.85 2.20
C PHE A 195 -2.95 9.99 1.05
N TYR A 196 -1.84 10.43 0.46
CA TYR A 196 -1.11 9.70 -0.57
C TYR A 196 0.32 9.48 -0.10
N THR A 197 0.85 8.30 -0.35
CA THR A 197 2.27 8.00 -0.13
C THR A 197 3.08 8.44 -1.35
N ILE A 198 4.15 9.19 -1.13
CA ILE A 198 5.01 9.73 -2.18
C ILE A 198 6.05 8.69 -2.59
N THR A 199 6.26 8.58 -3.89
CA THR A 199 7.36 7.87 -4.54
C THR A 199 8.01 8.78 -5.58
N SER A 200 9.01 8.30 -6.30
CA SER A 200 9.65 9.09 -7.36
C SER A 200 8.81 9.07 -8.65
N PRO A 201 8.50 10.24 -9.24
CA PRO A 201 7.81 10.28 -10.52
C PRO A 201 8.69 9.73 -11.64
N VAL A 202 8.03 9.17 -12.67
CA VAL A 202 8.69 8.70 -13.91
C VAL A 202 8.89 9.86 -14.88
N PHE A 203 7.92 10.77 -14.93
CA PHE A 203 7.95 11.92 -15.83
C PHE A 203 8.75 13.08 -15.22
N ASP A 204 9.37 13.88 -16.07
CA ASP A 204 10.06 15.10 -15.64
C ASP A 204 9.06 16.23 -15.35
N GLU A 205 7.94 16.24 -16.08
CA GLU A 205 6.85 17.21 -15.89
C GLU A 205 5.49 16.52 -16.05
N VAL A 206 4.56 16.83 -15.14
CA VAL A 206 3.15 16.44 -15.21
C VAL A 206 2.31 17.65 -14.83
N GLU A 207 1.24 17.87 -15.56
CA GLU A 207 0.21 18.86 -15.26
C GLU A 207 -1.15 18.17 -15.09
N ILE A 208 -1.81 18.42 -13.97
CA ILE A 208 -3.12 17.85 -13.66
C ILE A 208 -4.11 18.99 -13.46
N ASP A 209 -5.10 19.09 -14.34
CA ASP A 209 -6.28 19.93 -14.12
C ASP A 209 -7.15 19.27 -13.04
N LEU A 210 -7.32 19.95 -11.92
CA LEU A 210 -8.07 19.45 -10.76
C LEU A 210 -9.59 19.66 -10.90
N GLY A 211 -10.06 20.26 -12.00
CA GLY A 211 -11.49 20.51 -12.26
C GLY A 211 -12.12 21.59 -11.38
N ASN A 212 -11.36 22.17 -10.44
CA ASN A 212 -11.82 23.22 -9.52
C ASN A 212 -11.20 24.60 -9.86
N GLY A 213 -10.68 24.76 -11.08
CA GLY A 213 -9.95 25.94 -11.54
C GLY A 213 -8.51 26.03 -11.02
N LYS A 214 -7.99 24.94 -10.46
CA LYS A 214 -6.62 24.82 -10.00
C LYS A 214 -5.90 23.73 -10.78
N THR A 215 -4.57 23.85 -10.83
CA THR A 215 -3.67 22.88 -11.46
C THR A 215 -2.66 22.40 -10.44
N LEU A 216 -2.37 21.11 -10.47
CA LEU A 216 -1.20 20.54 -9.81
C LEU A 216 -0.11 20.29 -10.84
N GLU A 217 1.01 20.98 -10.67
CA GLU A 217 2.22 20.75 -11.45
C GLU A 217 3.15 19.80 -10.67
N ILE A 218 3.68 18.78 -11.32
CA ILE A 218 4.71 17.90 -10.78
C ILE A 218 5.96 18.08 -11.62
N SER A 219 7.11 18.29 -10.99
CA SER A 219 8.38 18.41 -11.71
C SER A 219 9.47 17.59 -11.04
N ALA A 220 10.35 16.97 -11.85
CA ALA A 220 11.48 16.19 -11.37
C ALA A 220 12.78 16.63 -12.05
N GLU A 221 13.71 17.19 -11.27
CA GLU A 221 15.09 17.40 -11.68
C GLU A 221 15.92 16.15 -11.36
N ARG A 222 16.66 15.60 -12.33
CA ARG A 222 17.41 14.36 -12.18
C ARG A 222 18.91 14.59 -12.32
N THR A 223 19.72 13.96 -11.47
CA THR A 223 21.18 13.95 -11.60
C THR A 223 21.66 13.08 -12.75
N ALA A 224 20.88 12.04 -13.11
CA ALA A 224 21.14 11.11 -14.21
C ALA A 224 19.82 10.58 -14.76
N PRO A 225 19.74 10.04 -15.99
CA PRO A 225 18.50 9.51 -16.58
C PRO A 225 17.81 8.41 -15.76
N ASP A 226 18.59 7.65 -15.00
CA ASP A 226 18.13 6.55 -14.14
C ASP A 226 18.02 6.95 -12.66
N ALA A 227 18.06 8.24 -12.35
CA ALA A 227 17.88 8.77 -11.01
C ALA A 227 16.45 8.52 -10.51
N ILE A 228 16.32 7.68 -9.48
CA ILE A 228 15.04 7.26 -8.91
C ILE A 228 14.91 7.57 -7.41
N TYR A 229 15.99 7.98 -6.73
CA TYR A 229 15.92 8.26 -5.30
C TYR A 229 15.65 9.74 -5.04
N ILE A 230 14.70 10.02 -4.17
CA ILE A 230 14.33 11.39 -3.79
C ILE A 230 15.38 11.95 -2.83
N ASN A 231 16.17 12.90 -3.30
CA ASN A 231 17.10 13.67 -2.47
C ASN A 231 16.35 14.78 -1.70
N SER A 232 15.44 15.50 -2.38
CA SER A 232 14.58 16.49 -1.73
C SER A 232 13.28 16.67 -2.51
N MET A 233 12.25 17.14 -1.81
CA MET A 233 10.96 17.47 -2.40
C MET A 233 10.32 18.68 -1.73
N THR A 234 9.54 19.44 -2.49
CA THR A 234 8.83 20.63 -2.02
C THR A 234 7.39 20.63 -2.56
N LEU A 235 6.46 21.21 -1.79
CA LEU A 235 5.11 21.54 -2.26
C LEU A 235 4.91 23.05 -2.10
N GLY A 236 4.57 23.75 -3.20
CA GLY A 236 4.45 25.20 -3.20
C GLY A 236 5.72 25.92 -2.72
N GLY A 237 6.91 25.35 -3.01
CA GLY A 237 8.20 25.85 -2.57
C GLY A 237 8.57 25.55 -1.10
N LYS A 238 7.68 24.94 -0.32
CA LYS A 238 7.94 24.54 1.07
C LYS A 238 8.48 23.11 1.13
N PRO A 239 9.56 22.84 1.88
CA PRO A 239 10.10 21.49 2.01
C PRO A 239 9.08 20.50 2.57
N LEU A 240 8.88 19.37 1.87
CA LEU A 240 8.19 18.20 2.39
C LEU A 240 9.22 17.28 3.05
N LYS A 241 8.98 16.96 4.33
CA LYS A 241 9.89 16.08 5.11
C LYS A 241 9.35 14.66 5.26
N ASN A 242 8.07 14.49 5.01
CA ASN A 242 7.37 13.20 5.12
C ASN A 242 7.01 12.72 3.72
N TYR A 243 7.09 11.42 3.50
CA TYR A 243 6.68 10.79 2.25
C TYR A 243 5.17 10.55 2.20
N ARG A 244 4.40 11.47 2.77
CA ARG A 244 2.94 11.53 2.71
C ARG A 244 2.48 12.95 2.44
N ILE A 245 1.51 13.08 1.54
CA ILE A 245 0.83 14.34 1.23
C ILE A 245 -0.67 14.18 1.50
N SER A 246 -1.31 15.20 2.09
CA SER A 246 -2.74 15.16 2.31
C SER A 246 -3.51 15.41 1.01
N HIS A 247 -4.74 14.88 0.95
CA HIS A 247 -5.64 15.14 -0.18
C HIS A 247 -5.89 16.66 -0.33
N ASP A 248 -6.12 17.35 0.78
CA ASP A 248 -6.37 18.80 0.78
C ASP A 248 -5.18 19.57 0.20
N ASP A 249 -3.94 19.21 0.59
CA ASP A 249 -2.75 19.86 0.04
C ASP A 249 -2.62 19.61 -1.47
N LEU A 250 -2.93 18.38 -1.92
CA LEU A 250 -2.84 18.00 -3.32
C LEU A 250 -3.88 18.73 -4.18
N VAL A 251 -5.16 18.76 -3.75
CA VAL A 251 -6.25 19.40 -4.50
C VAL A 251 -6.27 20.94 -4.38
N ASN A 252 -5.46 21.49 -3.49
CA ASN A 252 -5.20 22.93 -3.49
C ASN A 252 -4.35 23.39 -4.68
N GLY A 253 -3.74 22.44 -5.38
CA GLY A 253 -2.91 22.71 -6.54
C GLY A 253 -1.53 23.29 -6.17
N GLY A 254 -0.87 23.84 -7.18
CA GLY A 254 0.48 24.37 -7.03
C GLY A 254 1.53 23.39 -7.53
N LYS A 255 2.79 23.54 -7.09
CA LYS A 255 3.91 22.75 -7.63
C LYS A 255 4.48 21.77 -6.62
N LEU A 256 4.42 20.49 -6.93
CA LEU A 256 5.14 19.41 -6.26
C LEU A 256 6.44 19.16 -7.03
N ALA A 257 7.57 19.56 -6.44
CA ALA A 257 8.87 19.50 -7.11
C ALA A 257 9.79 18.50 -6.41
N PHE A 258 10.48 17.70 -7.22
CA PHE A 258 11.41 16.67 -6.80
C PHE A 258 12.82 16.97 -7.29
N LYS A 259 13.83 16.66 -6.47
CA LYS A 259 15.21 16.47 -6.90
C LYS A 259 15.57 15.02 -6.71
N LEU A 260 15.88 14.34 -7.81
CA LEU A 260 16.16 12.91 -7.84
C LEU A 260 17.65 12.67 -8.06
N THR A 261 18.15 11.60 -7.43
CA THR A 261 19.53 11.13 -7.56
C THR A 261 19.57 9.64 -7.90
N ASP A 262 20.62 9.20 -8.55
CA ASP A 262 20.96 7.80 -8.83
C ASP A 262 21.72 7.15 -7.64
N VAL A 263 22.24 7.98 -6.73
CA VAL A 263 23.00 7.52 -5.55
C VAL A 263 22.10 7.49 -4.31
N LEU A 264 22.01 6.33 -3.68
CA LEU A 264 21.33 6.18 -2.39
C LEU A 264 22.22 6.73 -1.27
N GLU A 265 21.91 7.91 -0.77
CA GLU A 265 22.53 8.44 0.45
C GLU A 265 21.92 7.72 1.68
N LYS A 266 22.78 7.02 2.44
CA LYS A 266 22.38 6.26 3.66
C LYS A 266 22.47 7.13 4.92
#